data_70291c1e577794035432c99dcf3cfd38
#
_entry.id   70291c1e577794035432c99dcf3cfd38
#
_cell.length_a   1.000
_cell.length_b   1.000
_cell.length_c   1.000
_cell.angle_alpha   90.00
_cell.angle_beta   90.00
_cell.angle_gamma   90.00
#
_symmetry.space_group_name_H-M   'P 1'
#
loop_
_entity.id
_entity.type
_entity.pdbx_description
1 polymer ?
#
loop_
_entity_poly.entity_id
_entity_poly.type
_entity_poly.pdbx_seq_one_letter_code
_entity_poly.pdbx_strand_id
1 'polypeptide(L)'
;MGEIDKIKPWRVVYSSSAAKQKKKLPGPIVAQLASLTWDLEQHGPVQPDWSHYSPLRKGRDIPANAHHCHIKSGRPTYVVCWQVVDKTIKIIEIFYVGTHENAPY
;
A
#
# COMPACT_ATOMS: atom_id res chain seq x y z
N MET A 1 -0.22 -30.81 -2.41
CA MET A 1 0.26 -30.19 -1.88
C MET A 1 0.85 -28.87 -1.99
N GLY A 2 1.49 -28.41 -2.98
CA GLY A 2 2.11 -27.12 -3.05
C GLY A 2 1.13 -25.95 -3.04
N GLU A 3 -0.11 -26.21 -3.29
CA GLU A 3 -1.09 -25.14 -3.37
C GLU A 3 -1.29 -24.42 -2.06
N ILE A 4 -1.03 -25.09 -0.99
CA ILE A 4 -1.19 -24.47 0.33
C ILE A 4 -0.31 -23.24 0.46
N ASP A 5 0.87 -23.27 -0.15
CA ASP A 5 1.81 -22.17 -0.06
C ASP A 5 1.33 -20.90 -0.73
N LYS A 6 0.29 -21.02 -1.56
CA LYS A 6 -0.22 -19.88 -2.31
C LYS A 6 -1.34 -19.15 -1.58
N ILE A 7 -1.77 -19.68 -0.46
CA ILE A 7 -2.82 -19.04 0.32
C ILE A 7 -2.22 -17.81 0.99
N LYS A 8 -2.84 -16.67 0.73
CA LYS A 8 -2.39 -15.41 1.31
C LYS A 8 -3.32 -15.03 2.43
N PRO A 9 -2.80 -14.67 3.62
CA PRO A 9 -3.64 -14.22 4.72
C PRO A 9 -4.48 -13.01 4.38
N TRP A 10 -3.91 -12.08 3.59
CA TRP A 10 -4.61 -10.87 3.17
C TRP A 10 -4.63 -10.77 1.65
N ARG A 11 -5.71 -10.20 1.13
CA ARG A 11 -5.84 -9.92 -0.29
C ARG A 11 -5.62 -8.44 -0.51
N VAL A 12 -4.73 -8.09 -1.44
CA VAL A 12 -4.44 -6.69 -1.75
C VAL A 12 -4.98 -6.36 -3.13
N VAL A 13 -5.78 -5.31 -3.19
CA VAL A 13 -6.33 -4.82 -4.45
C VAL A 13 -5.93 -3.35 -4.61
N TYR A 14 -6.08 -2.83 -5.81
CA TYR A 14 -5.79 -1.43 -6.11
C TYR A 14 -7.08 -0.71 -6.49
N SER A 15 -7.25 0.52 -6.00
CA SER A 15 -8.31 1.37 -6.52
C SER A 15 -8.01 1.68 -7.99
N SER A 16 -9.01 2.14 -8.74
CA SER A 16 -8.76 2.50 -10.13
C SER A 16 -7.73 3.62 -10.27
N SER A 17 -7.76 4.59 -9.34
CA SER A 17 -6.75 5.65 -9.33
C SER A 17 -5.36 5.11 -9.08
N ALA A 18 -5.21 4.25 -8.07
CA ALA A 18 -3.90 3.68 -7.75
C ALA A 18 -3.38 2.80 -8.86
N ALA A 19 -4.25 2.05 -9.53
CA ALA A 19 -3.85 1.23 -10.66
C ALA A 19 -3.26 2.08 -11.79
N LYS A 20 -3.85 3.25 -12.04
CA LYS A 20 -3.34 4.18 -13.04
C LYS A 20 -2.01 4.79 -12.61
N GLN A 21 -1.91 5.16 -11.34
CA GLN A 21 -0.68 5.73 -10.78
C GLN A 21 0.47 4.73 -10.87
N LYS A 22 0.20 3.47 -10.59
CA LYS A 22 1.20 2.42 -10.67
C LYS A 22 1.85 2.35 -12.05
N LYS A 23 1.06 2.52 -13.09
CA LYS A 23 1.55 2.44 -14.47
C LYS A 23 2.57 3.52 -14.80
N LYS A 24 2.58 4.60 -14.05
CA LYS A 24 3.49 5.74 -14.29
C LYS A 24 4.76 5.67 -13.45
N LEU A 25 4.92 4.66 -12.62
CA LEU A 25 6.07 4.57 -11.73
C LEU A 25 7.31 4.10 -12.48
N PRO A 26 8.50 4.63 -12.12
CA PRO A 26 9.75 4.07 -12.61
C PRO A 26 9.90 2.62 -12.20
N GLY A 27 10.63 1.83 -13.00
CA GLY A 27 10.82 0.41 -12.73
C GLY A 27 11.29 0.08 -11.31
N PRO A 28 12.33 0.76 -10.80
CA PRO A 28 12.80 0.46 -9.45
C PRO A 28 11.73 0.71 -8.36
N ILE A 29 10.84 1.67 -8.60
CA ILE A 29 9.77 1.96 -7.65
C ILE A 29 8.69 0.88 -7.74
N VAL A 30 8.43 0.37 -8.93
CA VAL A 30 7.49 -0.76 -9.08
C VAL A 30 7.99 -1.96 -8.29
N ALA A 31 9.30 -2.22 -8.29
CA ALA A 31 9.87 -3.33 -7.53
C ALA A 31 9.66 -3.13 -6.03
N GLN A 32 9.85 -1.90 -5.53
CA GLN A 32 9.61 -1.61 -4.12
C GLN A 32 8.13 -1.76 -3.76
N LEU A 33 7.26 -1.32 -4.65
CA LEU A 33 5.82 -1.49 -4.44
C LEU A 33 5.45 -2.97 -4.37
N ALA A 34 6.06 -3.80 -5.20
CA ALA A 34 5.82 -5.24 -5.18
C ALA A 34 6.23 -5.84 -3.83
N SER A 35 7.36 -5.39 -3.28
CA SER A 35 7.81 -5.86 -1.96
C SER A 35 6.81 -5.48 -0.87
N LEU A 36 6.32 -4.24 -0.89
CA LEU A 36 5.33 -3.81 0.08
C LEU A 36 4.03 -4.61 -0.08
N THR A 37 3.59 -4.81 -1.32
CA THR A 37 2.36 -5.58 -1.58
C THR A 37 2.50 -6.98 -0.99
N TRP A 38 3.65 -7.61 -1.19
CA TRP A 38 3.90 -8.94 -0.62
C TRP A 38 3.81 -8.91 0.91
N ASP A 39 4.43 -7.90 1.54
CA ASP A 39 4.37 -7.77 3.00
C ASP A 39 2.94 -7.57 3.50
N LEU A 40 2.16 -6.76 2.80
CA LEU A 40 0.75 -6.56 3.15
C LEU A 40 -0.03 -7.86 3.02
N GLU A 41 0.23 -8.65 1.99
CA GLU A 41 -0.44 -9.95 1.81
C GLU A 41 -0.11 -10.93 2.92
N GLN A 42 1.14 -10.93 3.37
CA GLN A 42 1.59 -11.90 4.35
C GLN A 42 1.30 -11.49 5.79
N HIS A 43 1.38 -10.20 6.09
CA HIS A 43 1.36 -9.72 7.46
C HIS A 43 0.26 -8.72 7.79
N GLY A 44 -0.48 -8.26 6.80
CA GLY A 44 -1.60 -7.36 7.04
C GLY A 44 -1.25 -5.89 6.98
N PRO A 45 -2.18 -5.02 7.43
CA PRO A 45 -2.06 -3.57 7.18
C PRO A 45 -1.05 -2.84 8.05
N VAL A 46 -0.58 -3.45 9.16
CA VAL A 46 0.36 -2.79 10.06
C VAL A 46 1.77 -3.16 9.65
N GLN A 47 2.56 -2.17 9.20
CA GLN A 47 3.87 -2.41 8.61
C GLN A 47 4.96 -1.53 9.25
N PRO A 48 5.25 -1.72 10.54
CA PRO A 48 6.14 -0.81 11.27
C PRO A 48 7.58 -0.81 10.77
N ASP A 49 7.99 -1.84 10.04
CA ASP A 49 9.35 -1.91 9.53
C ASP A 49 9.55 -1.12 8.24
N TRP A 50 8.47 -0.66 7.62
CA TRP A 50 8.60 0.18 6.44
C TRP A 50 8.84 1.63 6.86
N SER A 51 9.65 2.32 6.07
CA SER A 51 10.06 3.69 6.36
C SER A 51 8.85 4.61 6.53
N HIS A 52 8.84 5.38 7.60
CA HIS A 52 7.80 6.37 7.91
C HIS A 52 6.38 5.78 7.94
N TYR A 53 6.27 4.48 8.25
CA TYR A 53 4.95 3.88 8.42
C TYR A 53 4.19 4.58 9.53
N SER A 54 2.94 4.88 9.27
CA SER A 54 2.01 5.28 10.32
C SER A 54 0.57 5.14 9.86
N PRO A 55 -0.35 4.94 10.80
CA PRO A 55 -1.77 5.07 10.49
C PRO A 55 -2.08 6.51 10.10
N LEU A 56 -3.05 6.68 9.23
CA LEU A 56 -3.50 8.01 8.83
C LEU A 56 -4.83 8.30 9.49
N ARG A 57 -5.01 9.56 9.93
CA ARG A 57 -6.27 9.99 10.48
C ARG A 57 -7.28 10.17 9.36
N LYS A 58 -8.49 9.67 9.55
CA LYS A 58 -9.58 9.87 8.60
C LYS A 58 -9.74 11.36 8.32
N GLY A 59 -9.89 11.72 7.08
CA GLY A 59 -10.04 13.09 6.65
C GLY A 59 -10.82 13.17 5.35
N ARG A 60 -10.75 14.34 4.72
CA ARG A 60 -11.49 14.60 3.51
C ARG A 60 -11.21 13.60 2.40
N ASP A 61 -9.91 13.38 2.15
CA ASP A 61 -9.48 12.46 1.08
C ASP A 61 -8.85 11.20 1.64
N ILE A 62 -8.99 10.98 2.95
CA ILE A 62 -8.38 9.85 3.63
C ILE A 62 -9.49 9.01 4.26
N PRO A 63 -9.67 7.77 3.81
CA PRO A 63 -10.69 6.90 4.37
C PRO A 63 -10.36 6.45 5.79
N ALA A 64 -11.33 5.88 6.48
CA ALA A 64 -11.10 5.26 7.77
C ALA A 64 -10.15 4.08 7.61
N ASN A 65 -9.42 3.75 8.68
CA ASN A 65 -8.52 2.60 8.69
C ASN A 65 -7.44 2.67 7.61
N ALA A 66 -6.93 3.87 7.37
CA ALA A 66 -5.90 4.09 6.38
C ALA A 66 -4.51 4.10 7.02
N HIS A 67 -3.52 3.74 6.22
CA HIS A 67 -2.12 3.68 6.61
C HIS A 67 -1.26 4.18 5.47
N HIS A 68 -0.02 4.52 5.77
CA HIS A 68 0.93 4.87 4.72
C HIS A 68 2.35 4.49 5.10
N CYS A 69 3.22 4.43 4.10
CA CYS A 69 4.65 4.34 4.32
C CYS A 69 5.38 4.95 3.11
N HIS A 70 6.69 5.15 3.28
CA HIS A 70 7.55 5.57 2.19
C HIS A 70 8.22 4.34 1.59
N ILE A 71 8.14 4.17 0.27
CA ILE A 71 8.81 3.07 -0.41
C ILE A 71 10.11 3.50 -1.06
N LYS A 72 10.35 4.81 -1.13
CA LYS A 72 11.60 5.35 -1.62
C LYS A 72 11.76 6.75 -1.06
N SER A 73 12.88 7.00 -0.39
CA SER A 73 13.21 8.34 0.11
C SER A 73 14.08 9.06 -0.91
N GLY A 74 14.06 10.37 -0.87
CA GLY A 74 14.90 11.17 -1.72
C GLY A 74 14.12 12.21 -2.51
N ARG A 75 14.56 12.47 -3.72
CA ARG A 75 13.94 13.45 -4.61
C ARG A 75 13.65 12.79 -5.95
N PRO A 76 12.42 12.37 -6.16
CA PRO A 76 11.28 12.48 -5.25
C PRO A 76 11.22 11.34 -4.24
N THR A 77 10.47 11.58 -3.17
CA THR A 77 10.09 10.54 -2.23
C THR A 77 8.79 9.92 -2.75
N TYR A 78 8.73 8.59 -2.75
CA TYR A 78 7.52 7.86 -3.16
C TYR A 78 6.85 7.25 -1.95
N VAL A 79 5.54 7.37 -1.89
CA VAL A 79 4.73 6.89 -0.78
C VAL A 79 3.59 6.03 -1.28
N VAL A 80 3.08 5.18 -0.39
CA VAL A 80 1.92 4.33 -0.66
C VAL A 80 0.93 4.51 0.47
N CYS A 81 -0.34 4.63 0.12
CA CYS A 81 -1.43 4.70 1.10
C CYS A 81 -2.37 3.54 0.85
N TRP A 82 -2.80 2.89 1.93
CA TRP A 82 -3.74 1.78 1.82
C TRP A 82 -4.77 1.85 2.95
N GLN A 83 -5.87 1.14 2.78
CA GLN A 83 -6.92 1.05 3.78
C GLN A 83 -7.37 -0.39 3.95
N VAL A 84 -7.89 -0.69 5.13
CA VAL A 84 -8.52 -1.98 5.37
C VAL A 84 -9.97 -1.86 4.90
N VAL A 85 -10.31 -2.58 3.85
CA VAL A 85 -11.67 -2.56 3.31
C VAL A 85 -12.58 -3.50 4.10
N ASP A 86 -12.04 -4.65 4.47
CA ASP A 86 -12.81 -5.64 5.20
C ASP A 86 -11.88 -6.47 6.07
N LYS A 87 -12.12 -6.40 7.40
CA LYS A 87 -11.29 -7.14 8.35
C LYS A 87 -11.64 -8.62 8.39
N THR A 88 -12.88 -8.95 8.12
CA THR A 88 -13.36 -10.33 8.24
C THR A 88 -12.80 -11.20 7.11
N ILE A 89 -12.91 -10.73 5.88
CA ILE A 89 -12.36 -11.45 4.75
C ILE A 89 -10.98 -10.94 4.34
N LYS A 90 -10.43 -10.03 5.14
CA LYS A 90 -9.03 -9.57 5.06
C LYS A 90 -8.68 -8.98 3.70
N ILE A 91 -9.33 -7.89 3.36
CA ILE A 91 -9.06 -7.15 2.12
C ILE A 91 -8.43 -5.81 2.43
N ILE A 92 -7.31 -5.52 1.78
CA ILE A 92 -6.61 -4.24 1.83
C ILE A 92 -6.68 -3.62 0.44
N GLU A 93 -7.00 -2.33 0.37
CA GLU A 93 -6.98 -1.61 -0.91
C GLU A 93 -5.90 -0.54 -0.89
N ILE A 94 -4.99 -0.59 -1.85
CA ILE A 94 -4.05 0.50 -2.07
C ILE A 94 -4.80 1.58 -2.84
N PHE A 95 -4.90 2.78 -2.27
CA PHE A 95 -5.67 3.85 -2.89
C PHE A 95 -4.79 5.02 -3.39
N TYR A 96 -3.51 4.99 -3.08
CA TYR A 96 -2.57 5.98 -3.63
C TYR A 96 -1.18 5.39 -3.72
N VAL A 97 -0.50 5.62 -4.82
CA VAL A 97 0.93 5.40 -4.95
C VAL A 97 1.51 6.49 -5.85
N GLY A 98 2.52 7.17 -5.33
CA GLY A 98 3.11 8.27 -6.09
C GLY A 98 4.03 9.09 -5.21
N THR A 99 4.30 10.31 -5.65
CA THR A 99 5.21 11.19 -4.91
C THR A 99 4.56 11.71 -3.63
N HIS A 100 5.40 11.97 -2.66
CA HIS A 100 4.97 12.53 -1.38
C HIS A 100 4.24 13.87 -1.57
N GLU A 101 4.71 14.67 -2.53
CA GLU A 101 4.12 15.99 -2.78
C GLU A 101 2.65 15.93 -3.18
N ASN A 102 2.24 14.88 -3.90
CA ASN A 102 0.87 14.74 -4.37
C ASN A 102 0.03 13.81 -3.52
N ALA A 103 0.56 13.36 -2.39
CA ALA A 103 -0.16 12.45 -1.51
C ALA A 103 -1.38 13.13 -0.90
N PRO A 104 -2.45 12.35 -0.60
CA PRO A 104 -3.69 12.94 -0.08
C PRO A 104 -3.63 13.38 1.39
N TYR A 105 -2.53 13.12 2.04
CA TYR A 105 -2.40 13.48 3.46
C TYR A 105 -1.41 14.59 3.70
#